data_ed263d91dc8c2a65a36886e6b1fa49cf
#
_entry.id   ed263d91dc8c2a65a36886e6b1fa49cf
#
_cell.length_a   1.000
_cell.length_b   1.000
_cell.length_c   1.000
_cell.angle_alpha   90.00
_cell.angle_beta   90.00
_cell.angle_gamma   90.00
#
_symmetry.space_group_name_H-M   'P 1'
#
loop_
_entity.id
_entity.type
_entity.pdbx_description
1 polymer ?
#
loop_
_entity_poly.entity_id
_entity_poly.type
_entity_poly.pdbx_seq_one_letter_code
_entity_poly.pdbx_strand_id
1 'polypeptide(L)'
;MAIGRHGLQGKQNLYEHTWRVPFVVTGPGIEPGTRAQGNISLLDVLDTLCDLGGIEAPATTEGISFVPVLKGKAKVTREVLYGVYCGGTKPGMRSVRKGDWKLIKYDVMDGKVREIQLFNLKENPHEYLVQNHAPQVKAQSGANPKPNQRNLATDPKYGGKLKEMEALLLSEMKRLGDPHHLWDQPKD
;
A
#
# COMPACT_ATOMS: atom_id res chain seq x y z
N MET A 1 7.76 5.25 8.41
CA MET A 1 7.24 6.07 9.53
C MET A 1 7.09 7.50 9.07
N ALA A 2 5.98 8.14 9.41
CA ALA A 2 5.77 9.55 9.15
C ALA A 2 6.51 10.38 10.23
N ILE A 3 7.34 11.31 9.76
CA ILE A 3 7.99 12.32 10.60
C ILE A 3 7.66 13.65 9.95
N GLY A 4 6.45 14.15 10.22
CA GLY A 4 5.92 15.39 9.64
C GLY A 4 5.37 15.29 8.21
N ARG A 5 5.63 14.22 7.45
CA ARG A 5 5.07 14.08 6.10
C ARG A 5 3.55 14.04 6.15
N HIS A 6 2.90 14.77 5.26
CA HIS A 6 1.43 14.97 5.24
C HIS A 6 0.87 15.57 6.54
N GLY A 7 1.70 16.20 7.39
CA GLY A 7 1.31 16.62 8.73
C GLY A 7 1.15 15.47 9.74
N LEU A 8 1.56 14.27 9.37
CA LEU A 8 1.37 13.07 10.19
C LEU A 8 2.61 12.74 11.03
N GLN A 9 2.37 12.09 12.17
CA GLN A 9 3.37 11.54 13.07
C GLN A 9 3.15 10.03 13.19
N GLY A 10 4.26 9.24 13.35
CA GLY A 10 4.16 7.81 13.63
C GLY A 10 3.90 6.93 12.41
N LYS A 11 3.13 5.84 12.59
CA LYS A 11 2.92 4.77 11.58
C LYS A 11 1.46 4.59 11.18
N GLN A 12 0.59 5.46 11.60
CA GLN A 12 -0.86 5.30 11.54
C GLN A 12 -1.43 5.80 10.21
N ASN A 13 -0.89 5.30 9.10
CA ASN A 13 -1.34 5.63 7.76
C ASN A 13 -0.93 4.55 6.75
N LEU A 14 -1.47 4.62 5.54
CA LEU A 14 -1.20 3.68 4.46
C LEU A 14 -0.36 4.26 3.32
N TYR A 15 0.33 5.40 3.53
CA TYR A 15 1.27 5.96 2.55
C TYR A 15 2.56 5.12 2.43
N GLU A 16 3.24 5.20 1.31
CA GLU A 16 4.47 4.46 1.02
C GLU A 16 5.56 4.64 2.10
N HIS A 17 5.70 5.84 2.66
CA HIS A 17 6.70 6.08 3.71
C HIS A 17 6.45 5.31 5.02
N THR A 18 5.26 4.77 5.20
CA THR A 18 4.90 3.90 6.32
C THR A 18 4.81 2.45 5.89
N TRP A 19 4.29 2.22 4.72
CA TRP A 19 3.97 0.90 4.20
C TRP A 19 5.17 0.22 3.53
N ARG A 20 5.95 0.97 2.77
CA ARG A 20 7.14 0.46 2.11
C ARG A 20 8.33 0.49 3.07
N VAL A 21 8.83 -0.69 3.42
CA VAL A 21 10.01 -0.88 4.28
C VAL A 21 11.18 -1.43 3.47
N PRO A 22 12.44 -1.16 3.85
CA PRO A 22 13.59 -1.83 3.29
C PRO A 22 13.51 -3.33 3.54
N PHE A 23 13.82 -4.14 2.52
CA PHE A 23 13.89 -5.58 2.63
C PHE A 23 15.15 -6.06 1.90
N VAL A 24 16.04 -6.73 2.64
CA VAL A 24 17.31 -7.25 2.13
C VAL A 24 17.40 -8.72 2.47
N VAL A 25 17.76 -9.54 1.49
CA VAL A 25 17.93 -10.98 1.66
C VAL A 25 19.31 -11.37 1.17
N THR A 26 20.00 -12.21 1.94
CA THR A 26 21.26 -12.83 1.58
C THR A 26 21.25 -14.29 2.03
N GLY A 27 21.89 -15.16 1.27
CA GLY A 27 21.96 -16.58 1.60
C GLY A 27 22.39 -17.45 0.41
N PRO A 28 22.54 -18.76 0.62
CA PRO A 28 22.90 -19.69 -0.43
C PRO A 28 21.89 -19.66 -1.60
N GLY A 29 22.41 -19.58 -2.82
CA GLY A 29 21.59 -19.57 -4.04
C GLY A 29 20.87 -18.25 -4.34
N ILE A 30 21.21 -17.16 -3.62
CA ILE A 30 20.73 -15.81 -3.90
C ILE A 30 21.88 -15.02 -4.51
N GLU A 31 21.64 -14.49 -5.73
CA GLU A 31 22.66 -13.74 -6.48
C GLU A 31 22.98 -12.41 -5.78
N PRO A 32 24.25 -12.16 -5.37
CA PRO A 32 24.64 -10.93 -4.70
C PRO A 32 24.42 -9.69 -5.58
N GLY A 33 24.10 -8.57 -4.95
CA GLY A 33 24.01 -7.25 -5.61
C GLY A 33 22.78 -7.09 -6.52
N THR A 34 21.89 -8.07 -6.59
CA THR A 34 20.66 -7.98 -7.39
C THR A 34 19.59 -7.13 -6.71
N ARG A 35 18.73 -6.53 -7.53
CA ARG A 35 17.50 -5.86 -7.07
C ARG A 35 16.31 -6.54 -7.72
N ALA A 36 15.52 -7.24 -6.92
CA ALA A 36 14.25 -7.78 -7.37
C ALA A 36 13.22 -6.66 -7.54
N GLN A 37 12.51 -6.71 -8.65
CA GLN A 37 11.35 -5.86 -8.90
C GLN A 37 10.11 -6.64 -8.47
N GLY A 38 9.16 -5.97 -7.86
CA GLY A 38 7.90 -6.58 -7.48
C GLY A 38 7.50 -6.26 -6.04
N ASN A 39 6.25 -6.53 -5.78
CA ASN A 39 5.68 -6.35 -4.45
C ASN A 39 5.82 -7.63 -3.64
N ILE A 40 6.25 -7.48 -2.41
CA ILE A 40 6.22 -8.51 -1.37
C ILE A 40 5.47 -7.96 -0.16
N SER A 41 4.87 -8.84 0.61
CA SER A 41 4.28 -8.52 1.92
C SER A 41 5.12 -9.15 3.02
N LEU A 42 5.09 -8.60 4.21
CA LEU A 42 5.68 -9.26 5.38
C LEU A 42 5.01 -10.61 5.69
N LEU A 43 3.77 -10.82 5.26
CA LEU A 43 3.08 -12.10 5.30
C LEU A 43 3.83 -13.19 4.51
N ASP A 44 4.53 -12.82 3.45
CA ASP A 44 5.23 -13.74 2.56
C ASP A 44 6.54 -14.28 3.16
N VAL A 45 7.03 -13.68 4.24
CA VAL A 45 8.32 -14.02 4.84
C VAL A 45 8.32 -15.43 5.40
N LEU A 46 7.27 -15.83 6.14
CA LEU A 46 7.17 -17.15 6.72
C LEU A 46 7.15 -18.24 5.65
N ASP A 47 6.28 -18.10 4.66
CA ASP A 47 6.16 -19.05 3.55
C ASP A 47 7.46 -19.17 2.75
N THR A 48 8.17 -18.05 2.59
CA THR A 48 9.49 -18.03 1.92
C THR A 48 10.55 -18.75 2.73
N LEU A 49 10.57 -18.57 4.06
CA LEU A 49 11.52 -19.28 4.93
C LEU A 49 11.24 -20.79 4.95
N CYS A 50 9.97 -21.17 4.98
CA CYS A 50 9.57 -22.57 4.89
C CYS A 50 10.02 -23.19 3.55
N ASP A 51 9.79 -22.52 2.43
CA ASP A 51 10.20 -22.95 1.09
C ASP A 51 11.73 -23.06 0.98
N LEU A 52 12.49 -22.09 1.51
CA LEU A 52 13.95 -22.17 1.55
C LEU A 52 14.46 -23.32 2.41
N GLY A 53 13.77 -23.61 3.51
CA GLY A 53 14.10 -24.70 4.43
C GLY A 53 13.61 -26.08 3.99
N GLY A 54 12.84 -26.17 2.91
CA GLY A 54 12.21 -27.42 2.48
C GLY A 54 11.14 -27.93 3.47
N ILE A 55 10.51 -27.01 4.18
CA ILE A 55 9.47 -27.27 5.19
C ILE A 55 8.12 -26.79 4.62
N GLU A 56 7.06 -27.56 4.83
CA GLU A 56 5.72 -27.14 4.46
C GLU A 56 5.26 -25.97 5.33
N ALA A 57 4.76 -24.91 4.68
CA ALA A 57 4.22 -23.76 5.40
C ALA A 57 2.88 -24.14 6.06
N PRO A 58 2.56 -23.59 7.25
CA PRO A 58 1.27 -23.84 7.89
C PRO A 58 0.09 -23.48 6.98
N ALA A 59 -0.93 -24.31 6.90
CA ALA A 59 -2.11 -24.09 6.08
C ALA A 59 -2.92 -22.82 6.44
N THR A 60 -2.63 -22.25 7.60
CA THR A 60 -3.27 -21.00 8.08
C THR A 60 -2.58 -19.74 7.61
N THR A 61 -1.44 -19.83 6.88
CA THR A 61 -0.77 -18.62 6.36
C THR A 61 -1.51 -18.10 5.13
N GLU A 62 -1.43 -16.78 4.95
CA GLU A 62 -1.91 -16.08 3.75
C GLU A 62 -0.74 -15.59 2.89
N GLY A 63 0.47 -16.03 3.24
CA GLY A 63 1.70 -15.70 2.56
C GLY A 63 1.84 -16.41 1.22
N ILE A 64 2.74 -15.90 0.40
CA ILE A 64 3.17 -16.51 -0.86
C ILE A 64 4.69 -16.50 -0.88
N SER A 65 5.33 -17.66 -1.05
CA SER A 65 6.79 -17.72 -1.16
C SER A 65 7.31 -16.84 -2.30
N PHE A 66 8.27 -15.97 -2.01
CA PHE A 66 8.98 -15.20 -3.03
C PHE A 66 10.34 -15.81 -3.43
N VAL A 67 10.59 -17.06 -3.10
CA VAL A 67 11.78 -17.83 -3.54
C VAL A 67 11.95 -17.78 -5.06
N PRO A 68 10.89 -17.92 -5.88
CA PRO A 68 11.05 -17.80 -7.34
C PRO A 68 11.62 -16.44 -7.77
N VAL A 69 11.27 -15.35 -7.08
CA VAL A 69 11.80 -14.01 -7.35
C VAL A 69 13.25 -13.90 -6.88
N LEU A 70 13.57 -14.42 -5.69
CA LEU A 70 14.94 -14.43 -5.16
C LEU A 70 15.91 -15.21 -6.05
N LYS A 71 15.43 -16.27 -6.68
CA LYS A 71 16.22 -17.11 -7.61
C LYS A 71 16.16 -16.66 -9.07
N GLY A 72 15.59 -15.48 -9.35
CA GLY A 72 15.47 -14.92 -10.70
C GLY A 72 14.53 -15.68 -11.65
N LYS A 73 13.73 -16.61 -11.13
CA LYS A 73 12.78 -17.42 -11.92
C LYS A 73 11.45 -16.73 -12.17
N ALA A 74 11.12 -15.72 -11.38
CA ALA A 74 9.93 -14.89 -11.53
C ALA A 74 10.27 -13.41 -11.32
N LYS A 75 9.45 -12.53 -11.90
CA LYS A 75 9.64 -11.07 -11.73
C LYS A 75 8.87 -10.52 -10.53
N VAL A 76 7.74 -11.10 -10.21
CA VAL A 76 6.84 -10.65 -9.15
C VAL A 76 6.23 -11.84 -8.42
N THR A 77 5.92 -11.66 -7.14
CA THR A 77 5.15 -12.62 -6.34
C THR A 77 3.70 -12.16 -6.21
N ARG A 78 3.49 -10.87 -5.95
CA ARG A 78 2.17 -10.25 -5.77
C ARG A 78 1.99 -9.12 -6.77
N GLU A 79 0.94 -9.18 -7.57
CA GLU A 79 0.55 -8.06 -8.43
C GLU A 79 -0.19 -6.98 -7.64
N VAL A 80 -0.94 -7.38 -6.63
CA VAL A 80 -1.79 -6.50 -5.82
C VAL A 80 -1.35 -6.57 -4.37
N LEU A 81 -1.24 -5.40 -3.74
CA LEU A 81 -1.11 -5.25 -2.29
C LEU A 81 -2.38 -4.62 -1.74
N TYR A 82 -2.94 -5.25 -0.71
CA TYR A 82 -4.06 -4.74 0.06
C TYR A 82 -3.58 -4.33 1.46
N GLY A 83 -4.06 -3.21 1.97
CA GLY A 83 -3.70 -2.70 3.28
C GLY A 83 -4.89 -2.18 4.06
N VAL A 84 -4.86 -2.44 5.36
CA VAL A 84 -5.88 -2.05 6.32
C VAL A 84 -5.23 -1.34 7.50
N TYR A 85 -5.84 -0.26 7.96
CA TYR A 85 -5.53 0.35 9.24
C TYR A 85 -6.82 0.86 9.89
N CYS A 86 -7.20 0.27 11.02
CA CYS A 86 -8.41 0.65 11.75
C CYS A 86 -8.13 1.57 12.94
N GLY A 87 -6.97 1.46 13.61
CA GLY A 87 -6.43 2.40 14.60
C GLY A 87 -7.38 2.97 15.65
N GLY A 88 -8.37 2.19 16.10
CA GLY A 88 -9.40 2.64 17.04
C GLY A 88 -10.64 3.23 16.37
N THR A 89 -10.64 3.44 15.06
CA THR A 89 -11.82 3.87 14.28
C THR A 89 -12.22 2.78 13.28
N LYS A 90 -13.52 2.57 13.10
CA LYS A 90 -14.08 1.60 12.16
C LYS A 90 -14.98 2.34 11.17
N PRO A 91 -14.93 1.99 9.91
CA PRO A 91 -14.11 0.98 9.22
C PRO A 91 -12.61 1.32 9.11
N GLY A 92 -12.20 2.57 9.27
CA GLY A 92 -10.80 2.99 9.21
C GLY A 92 -10.32 3.28 7.80
N MET A 93 -9.09 2.87 7.47
CA MET A 93 -8.48 3.10 6.16
C MET A 93 -8.34 1.78 5.42
N ARG A 94 -8.54 1.84 4.08
CA ARG A 94 -8.28 0.75 3.15
C ARG A 94 -7.44 1.25 2.00
N SER A 95 -6.52 0.44 1.55
CA SER A 95 -5.69 0.76 0.39
C SER A 95 -5.50 -0.45 -0.50
N VAL A 96 -5.42 -0.19 -1.80
CA VAL A 96 -4.98 -1.18 -2.78
C VAL A 96 -3.91 -0.56 -3.68
N ARG A 97 -2.89 -1.36 -4.00
CA ARG A 97 -1.84 -0.99 -4.94
C ARG A 97 -1.72 -2.05 -6.02
N LYS A 98 -1.70 -1.62 -7.28
CA LYS A 98 -1.39 -2.46 -8.44
C LYS A 98 -0.48 -1.69 -9.39
N GLY A 99 0.72 -2.24 -9.63
CA GLY A 99 1.74 -1.55 -10.40
C GLY A 99 2.09 -0.18 -9.80
N ASP A 100 1.98 0.86 -10.64
CA ASP A 100 2.24 2.25 -10.25
C ASP A 100 1.03 2.95 -9.63
N TRP A 101 -0.14 2.31 -9.59
CA TRP A 101 -1.35 2.93 -9.09
C TRP A 101 -1.66 2.50 -7.67
N LYS A 102 -2.09 3.48 -6.86
CA LYS A 102 -2.51 3.26 -5.47
C LYS A 102 -3.74 4.07 -5.14
N LEU A 103 -4.71 3.39 -4.54
CA LEU A 103 -5.92 3.98 -3.99
C LEU A 103 -5.87 3.85 -2.47
N ILE A 104 -6.23 4.93 -1.78
CA ILE A 104 -6.45 4.93 -0.33
C ILE A 104 -7.82 5.51 -0.08
N LYS A 105 -8.63 4.83 0.73
CA LYS A 105 -9.90 5.33 1.25
C LYS A 105 -9.82 5.51 2.76
N TYR A 106 -10.24 6.66 3.22
CA TYR A 106 -10.37 7.01 4.64
C TYR A 106 -11.84 7.01 5.03
N ASP A 107 -12.18 6.32 6.10
CA ASP A 107 -13.44 6.43 6.82
C ASP A 107 -13.11 6.39 8.32
N VAL A 108 -12.69 7.52 8.85
CA VAL A 108 -12.12 7.63 10.19
C VAL A 108 -12.88 8.65 11.02
N MET A 109 -12.61 8.68 12.34
CA MET A 109 -13.26 9.58 13.28
C MET A 109 -14.81 9.45 13.24
N ASP A 110 -15.28 8.20 13.23
CA ASP A 110 -16.73 7.86 13.17
C ASP A 110 -17.42 8.48 11.95
N GLY A 111 -16.75 8.42 10.80
CA GLY A 111 -17.26 8.94 9.53
C GLY A 111 -17.16 10.45 9.34
N LYS A 112 -16.55 11.17 10.29
CA LYS A 112 -16.32 12.63 10.16
C LYS A 112 -15.28 12.98 9.11
N VAL A 113 -14.35 12.05 8.82
CA VAL A 113 -13.35 12.22 7.77
C VAL A 113 -13.49 11.07 6.79
N ARG A 114 -13.98 11.39 5.59
CA ARG A 114 -14.12 10.47 4.45
C ARG A 114 -13.43 11.08 3.25
N GLU A 115 -12.44 10.37 2.75
CA GLU A 115 -11.64 10.83 1.62
C GLU A 115 -11.22 9.66 0.74
N ILE A 116 -11.21 9.88 -0.56
CA ILE A 116 -10.66 8.99 -1.57
C ILE A 116 -9.42 9.66 -2.13
N GLN A 117 -8.29 8.95 -2.10
CA GLN A 117 -7.03 9.42 -2.65
C GLN A 117 -6.53 8.44 -3.71
N LEU A 118 -6.22 8.94 -4.89
CA LEU A 118 -5.64 8.17 -5.99
C LEU A 118 -4.28 8.75 -6.36
N PHE A 119 -3.29 7.88 -6.47
CA PHE A 119 -1.92 8.23 -6.80
C PHE A 119 -1.38 7.41 -7.97
N ASN A 120 -0.56 8.07 -8.80
CA ASN A 120 0.38 7.42 -9.68
C ASN A 120 1.78 7.49 -9.03
N LEU A 121 2.27 6.37 -8.53
CA LEU A 121 3.54 6.29 -7.78
C LEU A 121 4.78 6.49 -8.68
N LYS A 122 4.66 6.32 -10.00
CA LYS A 122 5.72 6.65 -10.94
C LYS A 122 5.95 8.16 -11.02
N GLU A 123 4.87 8.93 -10.99
CA GLU A 123 4.91 10.40 -11.06
C GLU A 123 5.05 11.04 -9.68
N ASN A 124 4.49 10.41 -8.67
CA ASN A 124 4.47 10.90 -7.28
C ASN A 124 4.81 9.77 -6.29
N PRO A 125 6.08 9.29 -6.27
CA PRO A 125 6.49 8.13 -5.46
C PRO A 125 6.40 8.34 -3.95
N HIS A 126 6.22 9.57 -3.51
CA HIS A 126 6.05 9.93 -2.11
C HIS A 126 4.62 10.27 -1.74
N GLU A 127 3.69 10.15 -2.70
CA GLU A 127 2.25 10.45 -2.50
C GLU A 127 2.01 11.85 -1.96
N TYR A 128 2.87 12.81 -2.31
CA TYR A 128 2.72 14.17 -1.82
C TYR A 128 1.42 14.79 -2.30
N LEU A 129 0.76 15.50 -1.39
CA LEU A 129 -0.43 16.28 -1.63
C LEU A 129 -0.11 17.73 -1.27
N VAL A 130 -0.07 18.60 -2.27
CA VAL A 130 0.29 20.01 -2.07
C VAL A 130 -0.59 20.70 -1.03
N GLN A 131 -1.88 20.31 -0.99
CA GLN A 131 -2.84 20.84 -0.01
C GLN A 131 -2.55 20.41 1.44
N ASN A 132 -1.85 19.29 1.63
CA ASN A 132 -1.50 18.78 2.97
C ASN A 132 -0.13 19.26 3.45
N HIS A 133 0.53 20.13 2.68
CA HIS A 133 1.86 20.63 2.99
C HIS A 133 1.84 22.16 3.18
N ALA A 134 1.10 22.61 4.18
CA ALA A 134 1.17 24.00 4.67
C ALA A 134 2.62 24.36 5.07
N PRO A 135 2.98 25.65 5.19
CA PRO A 135 4.34 26.08 5.50
C PRO A 135 4.96 25.36 6.71
N GLN A 136 4.18 25.12 7.75
CA GLN A 136 4.61 24.42 8.97
C GLN A 136 4.97 22.96 8.68
N VAL A 137 4.16 22.27 7.85
CA VAL A 137 4.41 20.87 7.45
C VAL A 137 5.66 20.78 6.57
N LYS A 138 5.88 21.73 5.67
CA LYS A 138 7.09 21.83 4.86
C LYS A 138 8.34 22.04 5.73
N ALA A 139 8.27 22.93 6.69
CA ALA A 139 9.38 23.19 7.61
C ALA A 139 9.73 21.97 8.45
N GLN A 140 8.73 21.24 8.95
CA GLN A 140 8.92 20.07 9.78
C GLN A 140 9.40 18.83 9.00
N SER A 141 8.89 18.61 7.80
CA SER A 141 9.15 17.41 7.01
C SER A 141 10.31 17.55 6.02
N GLY A 142 10.73 18.78 5.71
CA GLY A 142 11.62 19.08 4.61
C GLY A 142 11.03 18.81 3.21
N ALA A 143 9.77 18.36 3.14
CA ALA A 143 9.11 18.07 1.88
C ALA A 143 8.53 19.33 1.24
N ASN A 144 8.81 19.52 -0.06
CA ASN A 144 8.27 20.63 -0.83
C ASN A 144 7.54 20.10 -2.09
N PRO A 145 6.26 19.72 -1.97
CA PRO A 145 5.49 19.18 -3.07
C PRO A 145 5.37 20.15 -4.25
N LYS A 146 5.44 19.61 -5.46
CA LYS A 146 5.19 20.36 -6.68
C LYS A 146 3.68 20.56 -6.89
N PRO A 147 3.25 21.59 -7.65
CA PRO A 147 1.83 21.84 -7.90
C PRO A 147 1.05 20.69 -8.53
N ASN A 148 1.71 19.83 -9.31
CA ASN A 148 1.10 18.65 -9.91
C ASN A 148 1.02 17.43 -8.97
N GLN A 149 1.64 17.48 -7.80
CA GLN A 149 1.56 16.44 -6.77
C GLN A 149 0.29 16.65 -5.93
N ARG A 150 -0.80 16.13 -6.45
CA ARG A 150 -2.16 16.29 -5.91
C ARG A 150 -2.91 14.98 -5.94
N ASN A 151 -4.05 14.95 -5.26
CA ASN A 151 -4.99 13.84 -5.32
C ASN A 151 -5.60 13.73 -6.74
N LEU A 152 -5.40 12.57 -7.38
CA LEU A 152 -5.92 12.33 -8.74
C LEU A 152 -7.39 11.85 -8.74
N ALA A 153 -7.93 11.47 -7.58
CA ALA A 153 -9.32 11.01 -7.45
C ALA A 153 -10.35 12.09 -7.83
N THR A 154 -9.98 13.36 -7.71
CA THR A 154 -10.84 14.51 -8.01
C THR A 154 -10.70 15.02 -9.45
N ASP A 155 -9.76 14.47 -10.24
CA ASP A 155 -9.51 14.88 -11.60
C ASP A 155 -10.30 13.98 -12.58
N PRO A 156 -11.26 14.53 -13.36
CA PRO A 156 -12.07 13.76 -14.30
C PRO A 156 -11.26 12.93 -15.31
N LYS A 157 -10.04 13.35 -15.63
CA LYS A 157 -9.11 12.64 -16.51
C LYS A 157 -8.81 11.23 -16.01
N TYR A 158 -8.81 11.03 -14.70
CA TYR A 158 -8.50 9.74 -14.06
C TYR A 158 -9.75 8.98 -13.59
N GLY A 159 -10.96 9.41 -13.96
CA GLY A 159 -12.21 8.77 -13.55
C GLY A 159 -12.30 7.30 -13.90
N GLY A 160 -11.80 6.89 -15.08
CA GLY A 160 -11.73 5.49 -15.48
C GLY A 160 -10.77 4.68 -14.60
N LYS A 161 -9.60 5.25 -14.28
CA LYS A 161 -8.61 4.62 -13.40
C LYS A 161 -9.12 4.55 -11.96
N LEU A 162 -9.81 5.57 -11.49
CA LEU A 162 -10.43 5.56 -10.16
C LEU A 162 -11.41 4.39 -10.03
N LYS A 163 -12.34 4.23 -10.97
CA LYS A 163 -13.31 3.12 -10.99
C LYS A 163 -12.63 1.75 -11.02
N GLU A 164 -11.57 1.59 -11.82
CA GLU A 164 -10.78 0.35 -11.86
C GLU A 164 -10.18 0.02 -10.48
N MET A 165 -9.57 1.00 -9.83
CA MET A 165 -8.93 0.81 -8.53
C MET A 165 -9.94 0.62 -7.39
N GLU A 166 -11.11 1.23 -7.47
CA GLU A 166 -12.21 0.99 -6.54
C GLU A 166 -12.77 -0.42 -6.67
N ALA A 167 -13.01 -0.89 -7.89
CA ALA A 167 -13.42 -2.27 -8.13
C ALA A 167 -12.39 -3.28 -7.62
N LEU A 168 -11.09 -2.98 -7.82
CA LEU A 168 -10.01 -3.80 -7.30
C LEU A 168 -10.00 -3.82 -5.77
N LEU A 169 -10.20 -2.66 -5.12
CA LEU A 169 -10.28 -2.58 -3.66
C LEU A 169 -11.42 -3.46 -3.12
N LEU A 170 -12.61 -3.37 -3.71
CA LEU A 170 -13.76 -4.20 -3.32
C LEU A 170 -13.48 -5.68 -3.51
N SER A 171 -12.85 -6.06 -4.62
CA SER A 171 -12.46 -7.45 -4.89
C SER A 171 -11.50 -8.00 -3.83
N GLU A 172 -10.49 -7.20 -3.42
CA GLU A 172 -9.55 -7.60 -2.39
C GLU A 172 -10.20 -7.67 -0.99
N MET A 173 -11.07 -6.72 -0.66
CA MET A 173 -11.86 -6.77 0.58
C MET A 173 -12.68 -8.05 0.67
N LYS A 174 -13.38 -8.40 -0.41
CA LYS A 174 -14.17 -9.64 -0.48
C LYS A 174 -13.28 -10.88 -0.40
N ARG A 175 -12.20 -10.93 -1.17
CA ARG A 175 -11.26 -12.06 -1.21
C ARG A 175 -10.65 -12.36 0.17
N LEU A 176 -10.37 -11.30 0.94
CA LEU A 176 -9.73 -11.39 2.26
C LEU A 176 -10.74 -11.41 3.42
N GLY A 177 -12.03 -11.44 3.14
CA GLY A 177 -13.08 -11.49 4.16
C GLY A 177 -13.07 -10.26 5.08
N ASP A 178 -12.76 -9.06 4.54
CA ASP A 178 -12.81 -7.83 5.35
C ASP A 178 -14.26 -7.59 5.81
N PRO A 179 -14.53 -7.58 7.13
CA PRO A 179 -15.90 -7.49 7.64
C PRO A 179 -16.50 -6.08 7.58
N HIS A 180 -15.74 -5.09 7.14
CA HIS A 180 -16.15 -3.70 7.16
C HIS A 180 -16.55 -3.19 5.79
N HIS A 181 -17.61 -2.38 5.77
CA HIS A 181 -18.05 -1.64 4.59
C HIS A 181 -17.64 -0.17 4.71
N LEU A 182 -17.12 0.36 3.61
CA LEU A 182 -16.90 1.79 3.47
C LEU A 182 -18.19 2.49 3.06
N TRP A 183 -18.28 3.79 3.29
CA TRP A 183 -19.52 4.60 3.12
C TRP A 183 -20.10 4.62 1.70
N ASP A 184 -19.27 4.37 0.70
CA ASP A 184 -19.58 4.45 -0.72
C ASP A 184 -19.68 3.07 -1.40
N GLN A 185 -19.66 2.01 -0.60
CA GLN A 185 -19.88 0.66 -1.09
C GLN A 185 -21.37 0.36 -1.22
N PRO A 186 -21.78 -0.47 -2.19
CA PRO A 186 -23.14 -0.98 -2.24
C PRO A 186 -23.50 -1.62 -0.89
N LYS A 187 -24.67 -1.30 -0.37
CA LYS A 187 -25.25 -2.05 0.74
C LYS A 187 -25.91 -3.27 0.12
N ASP A 188 -25.51 -4.44 0.58
CA ASP A 188 -26.17 -5.69 0.24
C ASP A 188 -27.62 -5.70 0.71
#